data_a39547c6faa045c201734607dbdbd9dc
#
_entry.id   a39547c6faa045c201734607dbdbd9dc
#
_cell.length_a   1.000
_cell.length_b   1.000
_cell.length_c   1.000
_cell.angle_alpha   90.00
_cell.angle_beta   90.00
_cell.angle_gamma   90.00
#
_symmetry.space_group_name_H-M   'P 1'
#
loop_
_entity.id
_entity.type
_entity.pdbx_description
1 polymer ?
#
loop_
_entity_poly.entity_id
_entity_poly.type
_entity_poly.pdbx_seq_one_letter_code
_entity_poly.pdbx_strand_id
1 'polypeptide(L)'
;MKTIEVVAAIIFDEAGRIFATQRGYGEWKDWWEFPGGKMEAGETSQQALKREIHEELDAEIEVGELLRTIDYDYPTFHLTMRCFKCKLSESHVTLLEHEAARWLTPGELHSVQWLPADEEIIEELKR
;
A
#
# COMPACT_ATOMS: atom_id res chain seq x y z
N MET A 1 19.72 5.35 13.58
CA MET A 1 19.01 5.15 12.30
C MET A 1 17.64 5.81 12.36
N LYS A 2 17.27 6.55 11.32
CA LYS A 2 15.98 7.24 11.27
C LYS A 2 14.85 6.23 11.10
N THR A 3 13.75 6.44 11.82
CA THR A 3 12.53 5.63 11.64
C THR A 3 11.52 6.42 10.83
N ILE A 4 10.98 5.80 9.78
CA ILE A 4 9.92 6.38 8.95
C ILE A 4 8.66 5.58 9.18
N GLU A 5 7.57 6.25 9.55
CA GLU A 5 6.27 5.63 9.76
C GLU A 5 5.39 5.85 8.55
N VAL A 6 4.90 4.76 7.97
CA VAL A 6 4.03 4.79 6.80
C VAL A 6 2.78 3.95 7.03
N VAL A 7 1.78 4.21 6.21
CA VAL A 7 0.54 3.43 6.17
C VAL A 7 0.35 2.88 4.77
N ALA A 8 -0.22 1.69 4.66
CA ALA A 8 -0.47 1.04 3.38
C ALA A 8 -1.90 0.52 3.33
N ALA A 9 -2.55 0.72 2.18
CA ALA A 9 -3.90 0.25 1.95
C ALA A 9 -3.86 -1.06 1.17
N ILE A 10 -4.34 -2.12 1.80
CA ILE A 10 -4.56 -3.41 1.13
C ILE A 10 -6.01 -3.37 0.67
N ILE A 11 -6.20 -2.92 -0.57
CA ILE A 11 -7.54 -2.68 -1.14
C ILE A 11 -8.05 -3.94 -1.80
N PHE A 12 -9.17 -4.44 -1.30
CA PHE A 12 -9.84 -5.63 -1.86
C PHE A 12 -11.05 -5.19 -2.68
N ASP A 13 -11.26 -5.85 -3.82
CA ASP A 13 -12.51 -5.70 -4.55
C ASP A 13 -13.51 -6.79 -4.12
N GLU A 14 -14.70 -6.79 -4.71
CA GLU A 14 -15.76 -7.75 -4.36
C GLU A 14 -15.39 -9.20 -4.71
N ALA A 15 -14.49 -9.40 -5.65
CA ALA A 15 -14.01 -10.73 -6.04
C ALA A 15 -12.82 -11.20 -5.20
N GLY A 16 -12.37 -10.40 -4.24
CA GLY A 16 -11.23 -10.74 -3.39
C GLY A 16 -9.88 -10.43 -4.02
N ARG A 17 -9.86 -9.70 -5.14
CA ARG A 17 -8.59 -9.28 -5.77
C ARG A 17 -8.02 -8.10 -5.01
N ILE A 18 -6.70 -7.98 -5.05
CA ILE A 18 -5.96 -6.98 -4.30
C ILE A 18 -5.30 -5.99 -5.26
N PHE A 19 -5.43 -4.70 -4.95
CA PHE A 19 -4.91 -3.62 -5.77
C PHE A 19 -3.42 -3.40 -5.50
N ALA A 20 -2.61 -3.47 -6.55
CA ALA A 20 -1.17 -3.26 -6.50
C ALA A 20 -0.78 -2.13 -7.43
N THR A 21 0.20 -1.32 -7.03
CA THR A 21 0.66 -0.18 -7.81
C THR A 21 2.15 -0.28 -8.09
N GLN A 22 2.56 0.16 -9.28
CA GLN A 22 3.95 0.14 -9.70
C GLN A 22 4.54 1.55 -9.56
N ARG A 23 5.65 1.65 -8.83
CA ARG A 23 6.30 2.93 -8.57
C ARG A 23 6.89 3.50 -9.86
N GLY A 24 6.56 4.76 -10.16
CA GLY A 24 6.94 5.41 -11.42
C GLY A 24 8.21 6.24 -11.38
N TYR A 25 8.84 6.39 -10.21
CA TYR A 25 10.03 7.22 -10.08
C TYR A 25 10.83 6.83 -8.83
N GLY A 26 12.02 7.38 -8.70
CA GLY A 26 12.86 7.20 -7.52
C GLY A 26 13.72 5.95 -7.55
N GLU A 27 14.33 5.65 -6.41
CA GLU A 27 15.27 4.54 -6.27
C GLU A 27 14.66 3.18 -6.58
N TRP A 28 13.38 2.99 -6.21
CA TRP A 28 12.68 1.74 -6.41
C TRP A 28 11.72 1.78 -7.61
N LYS A 29 12.05 2.57 -8.61
CA LYS A 29 11.25 2.64 -9.84
C LYS A 29 11.03 1.25 -10.43
N ASP A 30 9.81 1.00 -10.92
CA ASP A 30 9.34 -0.25 -11.52
C ASP A 30 9.04 -1.37 -10.52
N TRP A 31 9.38 -1.19 -9.24
CA TRP A 31 8.97 -2.14 -8.20
C TRP A 31 7.52 -1.87 -7.79
N TRP A 32 6.87 -2.91 -7.26
CA TRP A 32 5.46 -2.84 -6.88
C TRP A 32 5.28 -2.62 -5.39
N GLU A 33 4.20 -1.95 -5.03
CA GLU A 33 3.87 -1.64 -3.64
C GLU A 33 2.36 -1.53 -3.46
N PHE A 34 1.91 -1.59 -2.20
CA PHE A 34 0.54 -1.22 -1.88
C PHE A 34 0.49 0.30 -1.76
N PRO A 35 -0.58 0.96 -2.25
CA PRO A 35 -0.67 2.40 -2.17
C PRO A 35 -0.74 2.89 -0.72
N GLY A 36 -0.18 4.05 -0.46
CA GLY A 36 -0.10 4.66 0.85
C GLY A 36 1.05 5.62 0.93
N GLY A 37 1.52 5.92 2.13
CA GLY A 37 2.64 6.84 2.29
C GLY A 37 2.89 7.23 3.73
N LYS A 38 3.70 8.27 3.90
CA LYS A 38 4.15 8.72 5.22
C LYS A 38 3.02 9.36 6.01
N MET A 39 3.01 9.10 7.31
CA MET A 39 2.13 9.79 8.23
C MET A 39 2.66 11.20 8.47
N GLU A 40 1.75 12.15 8.60
CA GLU A 40 2.07 13.51 9.00
C GLU A 40 1.77 13.72 10.49
N ALA A 41 2.41 14.70 11.10
CA ALA A 41 2.22 14.99 12.51
C ALA A 41 0.74 15.28 12.82
N GLY A 42 0.22 14.67 13.88
CA GLY A 42 -1.15 14.86 14.30
C GLY A 42 -2.20 14.02 13.59
N GLU A 43 -1.81 13.24 12.61
CA GLU A 43 -2.74 12.34 11.91
C GLU A 43 -2.85 11.00 12.64
N THR A 44 -4.07 10.43 12.64
CA THR A 44 -4.22 9.00 12.93
C THR A 44 -3.78 8.23 11.69
N SER A 45 -3.52 6.92 11.84
CA SER A 45 -3.18 6.06 10.70
C SER A 45 -4.28 6.07 9.63
N GLN A 46 -5.55 6.03 10.08
CA GLN A 46 -6.68 6.05 9.16
C GLN A 46 -6.79 7.37 8.38
N GLN A 47 -6.56 8.50 9.06
CA GLN A 47 -6.57 9.81 8.41
C GLN A 47 -5.45 9.93 7.37
N ALA A 48 -4.25 9.48 7.74
CA ALA A 48 -3.10 9.48 6.83
C ALA A 48 -3.38 8.64 5.59
N LEU A 49 -3.96 7.46 5.78
CA LEU A 49 -4.25 6.56 4.68
C LEU A 49 -5.28 7.13 3.71
N LYS A 50 -6.36 7.70 4.23
CA LYS A 50 -7.37 8.35 3.38
C LYS A 50 -6.78 9.52 2.58
N ARG A 51 -5.95 10.32 3.21
CA ARG A 51 -5.27 11.45 2.56
C ARG A 51 -4.34 10.96 1.44
N GLU A 52 -3.50 9.96 1.74
CA GLU A 52 -2.55 9.43 0.76
C GLU A 52 -3.26 8.81 -0.45
N ILE A 53 -4.33 8.05 -0.22
CA ILE A 53 -5.08 7.45 -1.33
C ILE A 53 -5.76 8.52 -2.17
N HIS A 54 -6.29 9.57 -1.54
CA HIS A 54 -6.86 10.70 -2.28
C HIS A 54 -5.81 11.38 -3.16
N GLU A 55 -4.62 11.62 -2.61
CA GLU A 55 -3.52 12.27 -3.33
C GLU A 55 -2.97 11.42 -4.48
N GLU A 56 -2.85 10.11 -4.28
CA GLU A 56 -2.22 9.22 -5.26
C GLU A 56 -3.16 8.66 -6.31
N LEU A 57 -4.40 8.40 -5.93
CA LEU A 57 -5.36 7.69 -6.78
C LEU A 57 -6.63 8.49 -7.10
N ASP A 58 -6.76 9.69 -6.57
CA ASP A 58 -7.99 10.49 -6.67
C ASP A 58 -9.22 9.65 -6.29
N ALA A 59 -9.12 8.91 -5.21
CA ALA A 59 -10.13 7.96 -4.78
C ALA A 59 -10.37 8.05 -3.28
N GLU A 60 -11.58 7.66 -2.87
CA GLU A 60 -11.97 7.55 -1.48
C GLU A 60 -12.02 6.08 -1.08
N ILE A 61 -11.57 5.77 0.14
CA ILE A 61 -11.58 4.41 0.67
C ILE A 61 -12.28 4.34 2.00
N GLU A 62 -12.78 3.15 2.32
CA GLU A 62 -13.20 2.80 3.66
C GLU A 62 -12.05 2.01 4.27
N VAL A 63 -11.53 2.48 5.41
CA VAL A 63 -10.43 1.84 6.12
C VAL A 63 -11.01 0.86 7.14
N GLY A 64 -10.66 -0.40 7.01
CA GLY A 64 -11.10 -1.47 7.91
C GLY A 64 -10.05 -1.80 8.96
N GLU A 65 -9.87 -3.09 9.22
CA GLU A 65 -8.98 -3.55 10.28
C GLU A 65 -7.51 -3.43 9.93
N LEU A 66 -6.69 -3.25 10.97
CA LEU A 66 -5.24 -3.35 10.85
C LEU A 66 -4.89 -4.83 10.66
N LEU A 67 -4.30 -5.17 9.52
CA LEU A 67 -3.91 -6.55 9.22
C LEU A 67 -2.59 -6.91 9.87
N ARG A 68 -1.62 -6.00 9.77
CA ARG A 68 -0.28 -6.22 10.31
C ARG A 68 0.50 -4.92 10.35
N THR A 69 1.41 -4.82 11.33
CA THR A 69 2.45 -3.79 11.37
C THR A 69 3.76 -4.45 10.98
N ILE A 70 4.42 -3.93 9.95
CA ILE A 70 5.68 -4.46 9.45
C ILE A 70 6.81 -3.52 9.83
N ASP A 71 7.87 -4.09 10.40
CA ASP A 71 9.11 -3.37 10.68
C ASP A 71 10.18 -3.93 9.76
N TYR A 72 10.82 -3.07 8.99
CA TYR A 72 11.82 -3.47 8.02
C TYR A 72 13.00 -2.49 8.01
N ASP A 73 14.21 -3.02 8.05
CA ASP A 73 15.43 -2.22 7.99
C ASP A 73 15.94 -2.12 6.56
N TYR A 74 15.76 -0.93 5.96
CA TYR A 74 16.45 -0.58 4.72
C TYR A 74 17.86 -0.09 5.07
N PRO A 75 18.80 -0.03 4.13
CA PRO A 75 20.19 0.33 4.45
C PRO A 75 20.35 1.66 5.21
N THR A 76 19.49 2.64 4.96
CA THR A 76 19.64 3.98 5.53
C THR A 76 18.55 4.39 6.53
N PHE A 77 17.52 3.55 6.73
CA PHE A 77 16.43 3.87 7.65
C PHE A 77 15.66 2.62 8.07
N HIS A 78 14.96 2.76 9.19
CA HIS A 78 14.01 1.75 9.65
C HIS A 78 12.61 2.15 9.22
N LEU A 79 11.87 1.24 8.62
CA LEU A 79 10.48 1.46 8.19
C LEU A 79 9.52 0.75 9.13
N THR A 80 8.52 1.48 9.62
CA THR A 80 7.37 0.89 10.29
C THR A 80 6.15 1.15 9.40
N MET A 81 5.55 0.08 8.89
CA MET A 81 4.43 0.15 7.96
C MET A 81 3.20 -0.54 8.52
N ARG A 82 2.13 0.23 8.70
CA ARG A 82 0.85 -0.30 9.18
C ARG A 82 -0.05 -0.58 7.99
N CYS A 83 -0.39 -1.85 7.80
CA CYS A 83 -1.19 -2.34 6.66
C CYS A 83 -2.64 -2.53 7.07
N PHE A 84 -3.54 -1.80 6.45
CA PHE A 84 -4.98 -1.86 6.75
C PHE A 84 -5.74 -2.49 5.59
N LYS A 85 -6.72 -3.33 5.94
CA LYS A 85 -7.67 -3.83 4.97
C LYS A 85 -8.60 -2.68 4.58
N CYS A 86 -8.76 -2.45 3.28
CA CYS A 86 -9.54 -1.33 2.77
C CYS A 86 -10.42 -1.77 1.61
N LYS A 87 -11.42 -0.97 1.30
CA LYS A 87 -12.17 -1.09 0.05
C LYS A 87 -12.42 0.29 -0.52
N LEU A 88 -12.57 0.36 -1.84
CA LEU A 88 -12.90 1.62 -2.51
C LEU A 88 -14.36 1.97 -2.24
N SER A 89 -14.64 3.25 -1.95
CA SER A 89 -16.00 3.74 -1.82
C SER A 89 -16.69 3.80 -3.19
N GLU A 90 -15.88 4.01 -4.24
CA GLU A 90 -16.31 3.99 -5.64
C GLU A 90 -15.32 3.12 -6.42
N SER A 91 -15.75 2.54 -7.54
CA SER A 91 -14.88 1.67 -8.34
C SER A 91 -13.84 2.41 -9.17
N HIS A 92 -13.83 3.74 -9.14
CA HIS A 92 -12.94 4.57 -9.96
C HIS A 92 -11.64 4.92 -9.25
N VAL A 93 -10.51 4.75 -9.95
CA VAL A 93 -9.21 5.24 -9.51
C VAL A 93 -8.51 5.92 -10.68
N THR A 94 -7.70 6.93 -10.38
CA THR A 94 -6.87 7.62 -11.36
C THR A 94 -5.43 7.58 -10.85
N LEU A 95 -4.51 7.08 -11.67
CA LEU A 95 -3.10 7.00 -11.28
C LEU A 95 -2.45 8.37 -11.44
N LEU A 96 -2.22 9.05 -10.32
CA LEU A 96 -1.60 10.38 -10.32
C LEU A 96 -0.09 10.32 -10.11
N GLU A 97 0.41 9.26 -9.47
CA GLU A 97 1.84 9.15 -9.13
C GLU A 97 2.48 7.83 -9.54
N HIS A 98 1.69 6.79 -9.82
CA HIS A 98 2.21 5.47 -10.21
C HIS A 98 2.18 5.30 -11.71
N GLU A 99 3.10 4.50 -12.25
CA GLU A 99 3.16 4.24 -13.69
C GLU A 99 2.21 3.14 -14.15
N ALA A 100 1.79 2.25 -13.25
CA ALA A 100 0.85 1.18 -13.56
C ALA A 100 0.15 0.67 -12.30
N ALA A 101 -0.94 -0.06 -12.50
CA ALA A 101 -1.66 -0.72 -11.43
C ALA A 101 -2.27 -2.02 -11.94
N ARG A 102 -2.47 -2.96 -11.02
CA ARG A 102 -3.13 -4.24 -11.31
C ARG A 102 -4.02 -4.66 -10.16
N TRP A 103 -5.10 -5.35 -10.50
CA TRP A 103 -5.87 -6.12 -9.53
C TRP A 103 -5.37 -7.56 -9.59
N LEU A 104 -4.83 -8.06 -8.47
CA LEU A 104 -4.24 -9.40 -8.40
C LEU A 104 -5.09 -10.32 -7.54
N THR A 105 -5.35 -11.53 -8.02
CA THR A 105 -5.93 -12.56 -7.16
C THR A 105 -4.86 -13.00 -6.14
N PRO A 106 -5.25 -13.59 -5.00
CA PRO A 106 -4.26 -14.11 -4.05
C PRO A 106 -3.22 -15.04 -4.68
N GLY A 107 -3.62 -15.82 -5.69
CA GLY A 107 -2.70 -16.70 -6.40
C GLY A 107 -1.72 -16.00 -7.34
N GLU A 108 -1.99 -14.73 -7.67
CA GLU A 108 -1.15 -13.93 -8.57
C GLU A 108 -0.21 -12.97 -7.83
N LEU A 109 -0.23 -12.95 -6.50
CA LEU A 109 0.57 -12.00 -5.73
C LEU A 109 2.06 -12.10 -6.00
N HIS A 110 2.58 -13.27 -6.36
CA HIS A 110 3.99 -13.42 -6.72
C HIS A 110 4.29 -13.10 -8.19
N SER A 111 3.31 -12.63 -8.96
CA SER A 111 3.53 -12.30 -10.37
C SER A 111 4.21 -10.94 -10.59
N VAL A 112 4.37 -10.16 -9.53
CA VAL A 112 5.04 -8.85 -9.57
C VAL A 112 6.18 -8.81 -8.57
N GLN A 113 7.15 -7.91 -8.80
CA GLN A 113 8.28 -7.73 -7.88
C GLN A 113 7.94 -6.66 -6.84
N TRP A 114 7.68 -7.09 -5.62
CA TRP A 114 7.32 -6.21 -4.52
C TRP A 114 8.52 -5.54 -3.89
N LEU A 115 8.34 -4.30 -3.43
CA LEU A 115 9.29 -3.68 -2.51
C LEU A 115 9.48 -4.60 -1.30
N PRO A 116 10.70 -4.69 -0.74
CA PRO A 116 10.98 -5.63 0.36
C PRO A 116 10.02 -5.57 1.54
N ALA A 117 9.66 -4.38 2.01
CA ALA A 117 8.71 -4.27 3.13
C ALA A 117 7.33 -4.76 2.76
N ASP A 118 6.86 -4.46 1.54
CA ASP A 118 5.54 -4.87 1.08
C ASP A 118 5.46 -6.39 0.91
N GLU A 119 6.56 -7.03 0.54
CA GLU A 119 6.61 -8.48 0.38
C GLU A 119 6.35 -9.21 1.70
N GLU A 120 6.63 -8.59 2.83
CA GLU A 120 6.46 -9.19 4.16
C GLU A 120 5.02 -9.60 4.47
N ILE A 121 4.02 -8.93 3.88
CA ILE A 121 2.62 -9.26 4.13
C ILE A 121 2.03 -10.24 3.10
N ILE A 122 2.74 -10.51 2.00
CA ILE A 122 2.19 -11.30 0.91
C ILE A 122 1.71 -12.69 1.33
N GLU A 123 2.47 -13.39 2.17
CA GLU A 123 2.09 -14.74 2.62
C GLU A 123 0.76 -14.74 3.41
N GLU A 124 0.50 -13.69 4.17
CA GLU A 124 -0.77 -13.57 4.91
C GLU A 124 -1.95 -13.33 3.96
N LEU A 125 -1.71 -12.60 2.87
CA LEU A 125 -2.75 -12.26 1.90
C LEU A 125 -3.14 -13.43 1.00
N LYS A 126 -2.31 -14.45 0.93
CA LYS A 126 -2.57 -15.66 0.12
C LYS A 126 -3.55 -16.61 0.79
N ARG A 127 -3.84 -16.43 2.05
CA ARG A 127 -4.68 -17.33 2.84
C ARG A 127 -6.16 -17.04 2.67
#